data_2f4f6bce9934ec80feaefa068a8ab3b4
#
_entry.id   2f4f6bce9934ec80feaefa068a8ab3b4
#
_cell.length_a   1.000
_cell.length_b   1.000
_cell.length_c   1.000
_cell.angle_alpha   90.00
_cell.angle_beta   90.00
_cell.angle_gamma   90.00
#
_symmetry.space_group_name_H-M   'P 1'
#
loop_
_entity.id
_entity.type
_entity.pdbx_description
1 polymer ?
#
loop_
_entity_poly.entity_id
_entity_poly.type
_entity_poly.pdbx_seq_one_letter_code
_entity_poly.pdbx_strand_id
1 'polypeptide(L)'
;TSLLTLATLLLVACSSSPTLEGPLSSTTQHSNIQLQGVPGSVRTQVKTTTATISAIDYQTRQVTLKDAQGHRQTLQANPNVQRFEQVKVGDRVHAEVAEETAVFLSGRGVAADDGIIQRLLQQARSDQPGMALHSSEQITAQVTAVDLAQHSVTLRYPNGISRTVLVRPDVALDEHAVGSQVVIRVSTAMLVRVEKP
;
A
#
# COMPACT_ATOMS: atom_id res chain seq x y z
N THR A 1 39.50 -28.05 62.81
CA THR A 1 38.09 -27.76 62.51
C THR A 1 38.01 -26.45 61.75
N SER A 2 37.96 -26.56 60.38
CA SER A 2 37.79 -25.42 59.48
C SER A 2 36.41 -25.50 58.88
N LEU A 3 35.59 -24.50 59.14
CA LEU A 3 34.29 -24.30 58.44
C LEU A 3 34.56 -23.58 57.15
N LEU A 4 34.24 -24.21 56.02
CA LEU A 4 34.16 -23.61 54.71
C LEU A 4 32.73 -23.10 54.50
N THR A 5 32.51 -21.79 54.45
CA THR A 5 31.24 -21.17 54.06
C THR A 5 31.20 -21.02 52.54
N LEU A 6 30.30 -21.78 51.89
CA LEU A 6 30.05 -21.70 50.45
C LEU A 6 29.07 -20.56 50.18
N ALA A 7 29.52 -19.48 49.58
CA ALA A 7 28.70 -18.37 49.15
C ALA A 7 28.12 -18.68 47.75
N THR A 8 26.82 -18.97 47.67
CA THR A 8 26.09 -19.14 46.42
C THR A 8 25.79 -17.77 45.81
N LEU A 9 26.46 -17.45 44.71
CA LEU A 9 26.21 -16.26 43.90
C LEU A 9 25.00 -16.51 42.99
N LEU A 10 23.85 -15.88 43.28
CA LEU A 10 22.67 -15.89 42.43
C LEU A 10 22.91 -14.93 41.25
N LEU A 11 23.21 -15.46 40.08
CA LEU A 11 23.21 -14.72 38.82
C LEU A 11 21.74 -14.49 38.38
N VAL A 12 21.24 -13.27 38.60
CA VAL A 12 20.01 -12.80 38.00
C VAL A 12 20.31 -12.54 36.51
N ALA A 13 19.95 -13.47 35.64
CA ALA A 13 19.98 -13.28 34.20
C ALA A 13 18.83 -12.36 33.82
N CYS A 14 19.10 -11.08 33.59
CA CYS A 14 18.19 -10.21 32.86
C CYS A 14 18.07 -10.70 31.43
N SER A 15 16.99 -11.43 31.11
CA SER A 15 16.63 -11.78 29.73
C SER A 15 16.13 -10.51 29.02
N SER A 16 17.03 -9.72 28.46
CA SER A 16 16.67 -8.74 27.45
C SER A 16 16.32 -9.49 26.17
N SER A 17 15.04 -9.58 25.86
CA SER A 17 14.59 -10.11 24.57
C SER A 17 15.25 -9.28 23.45
N PRO A 18 15.84 -9.92 22.44
CA PRO A 18 16.46 -9.18 21.34
C PRO A 18 15.40 -8.31 20.66
N THR A 19 15.67 -7.02 20.53
CA THR A 19 14.86 -6.10 19.76
C THR A 19 15.14 -6.36 18.29
N LEU A 20 14.14 -6.82 17.54
CA LEU A 20 14.23 -7.02 16.10
C LEU A 20 14.03 -5.67 15.40
N GLU A 21 15.12 -5.02 15.03
CA GLU A 21 15.06 -3.85 14.14
C GLU A 21 14.81 -4.33 12.71
N GLY A 22 13.76 -3.80 12.07
CA GLY A 22 13.43 -4.20 10.70
C GLY A 22 12.05 -3.71 10.26
N PRO A 23 11.68 -4.01 9.01
CA PRO A 23 10.37 -3.62 8.50
C PRO A 23 9.25 -4.30 9.28
N LEU A 24 8.18 -3.54 9.55
CA LEU A 24 6.98 -4.06 10.20
C LEU A 24 6.30 -5.10 9.30
N SER A 25 5.74 -6.11 9.93
CA SER A 25 4.94 -7.13 9.24
C SER A 25 3.72 -6.51 8.58
N SER A 26 3.41 -6.98 7.38
CA SER A 26 2.27 -6.49 6.60
C SER A 26 1.60 -7.64 5.86
N THR A 27 0.30 -7.50 5.65
CA THR A 27 -0.49 -8.38 4.80
C THR A 27 -0.77 -7.68 3.49
N THR A 28 -0.58 -8.37 2.37
CA THR A 28 -0.90 -7.84 1.05
C THR A 28 -2.03 -8.66 0.43
N GLN A 29 -3.06 -7.97 -0.03
CA GLN A 29 -4.18 -8.55 -0.78
C GLN A 29 -4.14 -8.02 -2.21
N HIS A 30 -4.47 -8.88 -3.17
CA HIS A 30 -4.58 -8.52 -4.57
C HIS A 30 -5.98 -8.84 -5.06
N SER A 31 -6.55 -7.94 -5.84
CA SER A 31 -7.77 -8.18 -6.62
C SER A 31 -7.55 -7.83 -8.08
N ASN A 32 -8.33 -8.45 -8.94
CA ASN A 32 -8.31 -8.20 -10.36
C ASN A 32 -9.74 -8.32 -10.88
N ILE A 33 -10.25 -7.22 -11.39
CA ILE A 33 -11.60 -7.12 -11.91
C ILE A 33 -11.51 -6.98 -13.42
N GLN A 34 -12.28 -7.81 -14.12
CA GLN A 34 -12.54 -7.71 -15.54
C GLN A 34 -14.00 -7.40 -15.74
N LEU A 35 -14.28 -6.38 -16.53
CA LEU A 35 -15.64 -6.07 -16.92
C LEU A 35 -15.99 -6.88 -18.18
N GLN A 36 -17.05 -7.65 -18.10
CA GLN A 36 -17.51 -8.45 -19.23
C GLN A 36 -17.89 -7.54 -20.41
N GLY A 37 -17.32 -7.80 -21.59
CA GLY A 37 -17.58 -7.02 -22.81
C GLY A 37 -16.80 -5.69 -22.91
N VAL A 38 -15.97 -5.35 -21.94
CA VAL A 38 -15.10 -4.17 -21.98
C VAL A 38 -13.64 -4.63 -22.01
N PRO A 39 -12.90 -4.35 -23.11
CA PRO A 39 -11.48 -4.65 -23.15
C PRO A 39 -10.73 -3.79 -22.13
N GLY A 40 -10.20 -4.44 -21.09
CA GLY A 40 -9.50 -3.78 -20.02
C GLY A 40 -9.54 -4.56 -18.71
N SER A 41 -8.87 -4.05 -17.71
CA SER A 41 -8.83 -4.64 -16.36
C SER A 41 -8.55 -3.59 -15.31
N VAL A 42 -9.03 -3.83 -14.09
CA VAL A 42 -8.65 -3.08 -12.89
C VAL A 42 -7.90 -4.04 -11.98
N ARG A 43 -6.68 -3.69 -11.65
CA ARG A 43 -5.85 -4.43 -10.69
C ARG A 43 -5.67 -3.59 -9.44
N THR A 44 -5.96 -4.16 -8.30
CA THR A 44 -5.79 -3.51 -7.02
C THR A 44 -4.88 -4.32 -6.11
N GLN A 45 -4.02 -3.61 -5.41
CA GLN A 45 -3.19 -4.15 -4.34
C GLN A 45 -3.46 -3.35 -3.07
N VAL A 46 -3.77 -4.03 -1.97
CA VAL A 46 -3.94 -3.42 -0.65
C VAL A 46 -2.92 -4.01 0.29
N LYS A 47 -2.08 -3.15 0.85
CA LYS A 47 -1.11 -3.51 1.90
C LYS A 47 -1.60 -2.97 3.23
N THR A 48 -1.78 -3.84 4.22
CA THR A 48 -2.21 -3.49 5.56
C THR A 48 -1.10 -3.77 6.56
N THR A 49 -0.82 -2.82 7.43
CA THR A 49 0.14 -2.92 8.51
C THR A 49 -0.54 -2.51 9.81
N THR A 50 -0.38 -3.32 10.85
CA THR A 50 -0.85 -3.01 12.20
C THR A 50 0.32 -3.04 13.16
N ALA A 51 0.45 -2.02 13.99
CA ALA A 51 1.51 -1.92 14.97
C ALA A 51 1.05 -1.13 16.20
N THR A 52 1.77 -1.27 17.30
CA THR A 52 1.57 -0.50 18.54
C THR A 52 2.67 0.54 18.67
N ILE A 53 2.34 1.73 19.12
CA ILE A 53 3.31 2.78 19.41
C ILE A 53 4.07 2.41 20.67
N SER A 54 5.37 2.17 20.56
CA SER A 54 6.25 1.81 21.68
C SER A 54 7.05 3.00 22.22
N ALA A 55 7.28 4.03 21.40
CA ALA A 55 7.88 5.30 21.81
C ALA A 55 7.41 6.43 20.91
N ILE A 56 7.42 7.66 21.43
CA ILE A 56 7.05 8.86 20.71
C ILE A 56 7.88 10.05 21.18
N ASP A 57 8.37 10.82 20.22
CA ASP A 57 8.97 12.13 20.42
C ASP A 57 8.11 13.18 19.68
N TYR A 58 7.43 14.01 20.44
CA TYR A 58 6.54 15.04 19.89
C TYR A 58 7.30 16.20 19.24
N GLN A 59 8.54 16.48 19.68
CA GLN A 59 9.33 17.61 19.14
C GLN A 59 9.81 17.30 17.74
N THR A 60 10.35 16.10 17.53
CA THR A 60 10.81 15.64 16.23
C THR A 60 9.75 14.91 15.43
N ARG A 61 8.57 14.69 15.99
CA ARG A 61 7.48 13.87 15.44
C ARG A 61 7.95 12.44 15.11
N GLN A 62 8.92 11.90 15.83
CA GLN A 62 9.35 10.51 15.67
C GLN A 62 8.47 9.57 16.47
N VAL A 63 8.11 8.46 15.87
CA VAL A 63 7.38 7.36 16.51
C VAL A 63 8.13 6.06 16.29
N THR A 64 8.22 5.24 17.33
CA THR A 64 8.68 3.87 17.22
C THR A 64 7.47 2.95 17.27
N LEU A 65 7.27 2.21 16.21
CA LEU A 65 6.20 1.22 16.05
C LEU A 65 6.75 -0.16 16.35
N LYS A 66 5.93 -1.00 16.98
CA LYS A 66 6.23 -2.41 17.25
C LYS A 66 5.06 -3.26 16.76
N ASP A 67 5.33 -4.25 15.91
CA ASP A 67 4.33 -5.21 15.45
C ASP A 67 4.14 -6.38 16.44
N ALA A 68 3.20 -7.27 16.13
CA ALA A 68 2.90 -8.43 16.95
C ALA A 68 4.05 -9.46 17.00
N GLN A 69 4.95 -9.46 16.02
CA GLN A 69 6.12 -10.31 15.93
C GLN A 69 7.33 -9.75 16.71
N GLY A 70 7.23 -8.51 17.18
CA GLY A 70 8.27 -7.85 17.92
C GLY A 70 9.21 -7.00 17.10
N HIS A 71 9.04 -6.92 15.76
CA HIS A 71 9.81 -6.01 14.92
C HIS A 71 9.53 -4.57 15.30
N ARG A 72 10.56 -3.76 15.30
CA ARG A 72 10.47 -2.33 15.61
C ARG A 72 10.97 -1.51 14.44
N GLN A 73 10.26 -0.42 14.19
CA GLN A 73 10.66 0.56 13.19
C GLN A 73 10.41 1.95 13.73
N THR A 74 11.44 2.79 13.73
CA THR A 74 11.33 4.21 14.04
C THR A 74 11.20 5.00 12.76
N LEU A 75 10.19 5.85 12.71
CA LEU A 75 9.91 6.70 11.55
C LEU A 75 9.46 8.08 12.00
N GLN A 76 9.62 9.06 11.12
CA GLN A 76 9.08 10.40 11.31
C GLN A 76 7.63 10.44 10.81
N ALA A 77 6.69 10.84 11.68
CA ALA A 77 5.30 10.98 11.30
C ALA A 77 5.14 12.09 10.26
N ASN A 78 4.39 11.78 9.19
CA ASN A 78 4.08 12.76 8.14
C ASN A 78 3.43 14.01 8.76
N PRO A 79 3.79 15.23 8.30
CA PRO A 79 3.16 16.47 8.78
C PRO A 79 1.64 16.48 8.65
N ASN A 80 1.08 15.76 7.67
CA ASN A 80 -0.36 15.65 7.44
C ASN A 80 -1.10 14.75 8.46
N VAL A 81 -0.40 14.06 9.37
CA VAL A 81 -1.06 13.34 10.46
C VAL A 81 -1.72 14.35 11.38
N GLN A 82 -3.06 14.37 11.33
CA GLN A 82 -3.88 15.25 12.14
C GLN A 82 -3.90 14.76 13.58
N ARG A 83 -4.05 15.70 14.54
CA ARG A 83 -4.16 15.42 15.98
C ARG A 83 -3.02 14.57 16.52
N PHE A 84 -1.82 14.75 15.98
CA PHE A 84 -0.63 13.99 16.39
C PHE A 84 -0.34 14.12 17.89
N GLU A 85 -0.66 15.26 18.48
CA GLU A 85 -0.52 15.53 19.91
C GLU A 85 -1.40 14.65 20.81
N GLN A 86 -2.42 14.02 20.25
CA GLN A 86 -3.31 13.09 20.97
C GLN A 86 -2.84 11.65 20.95
N VAL A 87 -1.84 11.36 20.10
CA VAL A 87 -1.24 10.02 19.95
C VAL A 87 -0.41 9.71 21.18
N LYS A 88 -0.51 8.49 21.72
CA LYS A 88 0.21 8.07 22.94
C LYS A 88 0.89 6.72 22.75
N VAL A 89 1.90 6.46 23.58
CA VAL A 89 2.47 5.12 23.71
C VAL A 89 1.38 4.15 24.15
N GLY A 90 1.30 3.00 23.50
CA GLY A 90 0.27 1.99 23.68
C GLY A 90 -0.86 2.08 22.64
N ASP A 91 -1.05 3.21 21.96
CA ASP A 91 -2.04 3.33 20.90
C ASP A 91 -1.71 2.39 19.73
N ARG A 92 -2.76 1.91 19.06
CA ARG A 92 -2.65 1.01 17.90
C ARG A 92 -2.72 1.82 16.61
N VAL A 93 -1.76 1.59 15.73
CA VAL A 93 -1.71 2.20 14.38
C VAL A 93 -2.17 1.16 13.37
N HIS A 94 -3.15 1.53 12.55
CA HIS A 94 -3.55 0.81 11.34
C HIS A 94 -3.19 1.65 10.13
N ALA A 95 -2.34 1.12 9.28
CA ALA A 95 -1.96 1.74 8.02
C ALA A 95 -2.41 0.84 6.86
N GLU A 96 -3.19 1.41 5.95
CA GLU A 96 -3.61 0.76 4.71
C GLU A 96 -3.12 1.58 3.52
N VAL A 97 -2.45 0.92 2.58
CA VAL A 97 -2.03 1.51 1.31
C VAL A 97 -2.68 0.71 0.19
N ALA A 98 -3.54 1.35 -0.58
CA ALA A 98 -4.14 0.78 -1.77
C ALA A 98 -3.53 1.40 -3.02
N GLU A 99 -3.15 0.56 -3.98
CA GLU A 99 -2.74 0.94 -5.32
C GLU A 99 -3.68 0.27 -6.31
N GLU A 100 -4.25 1.06 -7.20
CA GLU A 100 -5.12 0.60 -8.26
C GLU A 100 -4.55 0.99 -9.61
N THR A 101 -4.43 0.03 -10.50
CA THR A 101 -4.10 0.25 -11.91
C THR A 101 -5.26 -0.17 -12.77
N ALA A 102 -5.90 0.79 -13.44
CA ALA A 102 -6.95 0.57 -14.40
C ALA A 102 -6.44 0.77 -15.83
N VAL A 103 -6.67 -0.19 -16.70
CA VAL A 103 -6.34 -0.12 -18.12
C VAL A 103 -7.58 -0.45 -18.93
N PHE A 104 -7.99 0.41 -19.85
CA PHE A 104 -9.19 0.21 -20.66
C PHE A 104 -9.14 0.94 -21.99
N LEU A 105 -9.88 0.44 -22.99
CA LEU A 105 -10.08 1.12 -24.26
C LEU A 105 -11.08 2.27 -24.07
N SER A 106 -10.70 3.47 -24.47
CA SER A 106 -11.58 4.65 -24.46
C SER A 106 -12.79 4.42 -25.37
N GLY A 107 -13.97 4.84 -24.90
CA GLY A 107 -15.21 4.78 -25.69
C GLY A 107 -15.97 3.45 -25.60
N ARG A 108 -15.45 2.42 -24.94
CA ARG A 108 -16.13 1.14 -24.74
C ARG A 108 -16.56 0.86 -23.30
N GLY A 109 -16.78 1.89 -22.53
CA GLY A 109 -17.15 1.81 -21.11
C GLY A 109 -16.10 2.45 -20.22
N VAL A 110 -16.48 2.77 -18.99
CA VAL A 110 -15.59 3.27 -17.97
C VAL A 110 -15.07 2.05 -17.20
N ALA A 111 -13.77 1.94 -17.02
CA ALA A 111 -13.24 0.98 -16.06
C ALA A 111 -13.87 1.26 -14.71
N ALA A 112 -14.64 0.32 -14.20
CA ALA A 112 -15.15 0.42 -12.86
C ALA A 112 -13.96 0.42 -11.91
N ASP A 113 -13.86 1.43 -11.09
CA ASP A 113 -13.10 1.41 -9.86
C ASP A 113 -13.67 0.29 -8.98
N ASP A 114 -12.86 -0.52 -8.35
CA ASP A 114 -13.32 -1.53 -7.40
C ASP A 114 -13.85 -0.90 -6.09
N GLY A 115 -13.83 0.41 -6.00
CA GLY A 115 -14.29 1.18 -4.85
C GLY A 115 -13.35 1.16 -3.66
N ILE A 116 -12.20 0.49 -3.73
CA ILE A 116 -11.25 0.39 -2.60
C ILE A 116 -10.69 1.76 -2.25
N ILE A 117 -10.27 2.54 -3.26
CA ILE A 117 -9.75 3.90 -3.06
C ILE A 117 -10.79 4.77 -2.35
N GLN A 118 -12.04 4.76 -2.85
CA GLN A 118 -13.13 5.54 -2.25
C GLN A 118 -13.46 5.06 -0.84
N ARG A 119 -13.49 3.75 -0.62
CA ARG A 119 -13.72 3.17 0.70
C ARG A 119 -12.68 3.61 1.71
N LEU A 120 -11.39 3.59 1.36
CA LEU A 120 -10.32 4.05 2.24
C LEU A 120 -10.47 5.53 2.59
N LEU A 121 -10.77 6.36 1.60
CA LEU A 121 -10.96 7.81 1.83
C LEU A 121 -12.18 8.08 2.73
N GLN A 122 -13.27 7.33 2.58
CA GLN A 122 -14.46 7.44 3.43
C GLN A 122 -14.22 6.97 4.87
N GLN A 123 -13.24 6.11 5.10
CA GLN A 123 -12.85 5.67 6.44
C GLN A 123 -11.97 6.67 7.19
N ALA A 124 -11.48 7.70 6.50
CA ALA A 124 -10.74 8.78 7.15
C ALA A 124 -11.67 9.55 8.11
N ARG A 125 -11.28 9.61 9.37
CA ARG A 125 -12.06 10.27 10.44
C ARG A 125 -11.34 11.52 10.91
N SER A 126 -12.05 12.62 10.96
CA SER A 126 -11.51 13.90 11.43
C SER A 126 -11.46 14.01 12.97
N ASP A 127 -12.16 13.13 13.69
CA ASP A 127 -12.25 13.10 15.14
C ASP A 127 -11.16 12.24 15.82
N GLN A 128 -10.37 11.50 15.04
CA GLN A 128 -9.29 10.64 15.52
C GLN A 128 -7.94 11.04 14.93
N PRO A 129 -6.82 10.73 15.62
CA PRO A 129 -5.50 10.94 15.04
C PRO A 129 -5.29 10.06 13.80
N GLY A 130 -4.76 10.65 12.73
CA GLY A 130 -4.53 9.92 11.50
C GLY A 130 -4.35 10.82 10.29
N MET A 131 -4.25 10.20 9.13
CA MET A 131 -4.21 10.91 7.85
C MET A 131 -4.81 10.04 6.74
N ALA A 132 -5.32 10.70 5.70
CA ALA A 132 -5.62 10.09 4.42
C ALA A 132 -4.93 10.90 3.30
N LEU A 133 -4.28 10.18 2.39
CA LEU A 133 -3.65 10.76 1.20
C LEU A 133 -4.19 10.03 -0.02
N HIS A 134 -4.34 10.76 -1.11
CA HIS A 134 -4.76 10.19 -2.40
C HIS A 134 -4.01 10.88 -3.52
N SER A 135 -3.60 10.10 -4.51
CA SER A 135 -3.12 10.59 -5.81
C SER A 135 -3.68 9.73 -6.92
N SER A 136 -3.90 10.34 -8.08
CA SER A 136 -4.32 9.63 -9.29
C SER A 136 -3.63 10.27 -10.48
N GLU A 137 -3.02 9.42 -11.31
CA GLU A 137 -2.41 9.83 -12.56
C GLU A 137 -3.06 9.06 -13.71
N GLN A 138 -3.28 9.74 -14.83
CA GLN A 138 -3.86 9.15 -16.01
C GLN A 138 -3.02 9.46 -17.23
N ILE A 139 -2.72 8.44 -18.02
CA ILE A 139 -2.03 8.52 -19.29
C ILE A 139 -2.95 7.92 -20.37
N THR A 140 -3.06 8.61 -21.50
CA THR A 140 -3.77 8.08 -22.67
C THR A 140 -2.75 7.79 -23.75
N ALA A 141 -2.78 6.57 -24.31
CA ALA A 141 -1.93 6.15 -25.41
C ALA A 141 -2.77 5.64 -26.56
N GLN A 142 -2.28 5.78 -27.80
CA GLN A 142 -2.94 5.27 -28.99
C GLN A 142 -2.43 3.87 -29.32
N VAL A 143 -3.34 2.93 -29.61
CA VAL A 143 -2.99 1.61 -30.15
C VAL A 143 -2.56 1.78 -31.60
N THR A 144 -1.32 1.44 -31.93
CA THR A 144 -0.79 1.53 -33.29
C THR A 144 -0.61 0.17 -33.97
N ALA A 145 -0.53 -0.91 -33.20
CA ALA A 145 -0.51 -2.27 -33.71
C ALA A 145 -1.03 -3.27 -32.66
N VAL A 146 -1.60 -4.37 -33.13
CA VAL A 146 -2.02 -5.53 -32.34
C VAL A 146 -1.36 -6.77 -32.92
N ASP A 147 -0.73 -7.58 -32.08
CA ASP A 147 -0.19 -8.89 -32.45
C ASP A 147 -0.94 -9.96 -31.65
N LEU A 148 -1.85 -10.64 -32.31
CA LEU A 148 -2.67 -11.69 -31.70
C LEU A 148 -1.84 -12.94 -31.37
N ALA A 149 -0.80 -13.24 -32.18
CA ALA A 149 0.03 -14.42 -31.99
C ALA A 149 0.92 -14.29 -30.73
N GLN A 150 1.47 -13.10 -30.51
CA GLN A 150 2.28 -12.81 -29.33
C GLN A 150 1.47 -12.23 -28.16
N HIS A 151 0.16 -12.04 -28.37
CA HIS A 151 -0.75 -11.43 -27.40
C HIS A 151 -0.20 -10.10 -26.89
N SER A 152 0.18 -9.20 -27.83
CA SER A 152 0.81 -7.92 -27.53
C SER A 152 0.18 -6.76 -28.30
N VAL A 153 0.36 -5.55 -27.78
CA VAL A 153 -0.07 -4.30 -28.43
C VAL A 153 1.08 -3.31 -28.45
N THR A 154 1.17 -2.51 -29.53
CA THR A 154 2.08 -1.37 -29.59
C THR A 154 1.28 -0.10 -29.28
N LEU A 155 1.73 0.61 -28.27
CA LEU A 155 1.13 1.85 -27.77
C LEU A 155 2.03 3.04 -28.12
N ARG A 156 1.45 4.10 -28.68
CA ARG A 156 2.10 5.40 -28.86
C ARG A 156 1.64 6.33 -27.74
N TYR A 157 2.59 6.78 -26.95
CA TYR A 157 2.36 7.72 -25.84
C TYR A 157 2.32 9.18 -26.33
N PRO A 158 1.76 10.12 -25.52
CA PRO A 158 1.69 11.55 -25.89
C PRO A 158 3.05 12.20 -26.19
N ASN A 159 4.11 11.69 -25.59
CA ASN A 159 5.49 12.15 -25.83
C ASN A 159 6.11 11.61 -27.15
N GLY A 160 5.32 10.92 -27.98
CA GLY A 160 5.75 10.35 -29.26
C GLY A 160 6.46 9.00 -29.17
N ILE A 161 6.80 8.53 -27.98
CA ILE A 161 7.46 7.24 -27.77
C ILE A 161 6.45 6.12 -28.04
N SER A 162 6.88 5.08 -28.77
CA SER A 162 6.11 3.85 -28.96
C SER A 162 6.74 2.71 -28.15
N ARG A 163 5.88 1.90 -27.51
CA ARG A 163 6.29 0.68 -26.79
C ARG A 163 5.36 -0.46 -27.10
N THR A 164 5.93 -1.64 -27.35
CA THR A 164 5.16 -2.88 -27.40
C THR A 164 5.09 -3.48 -26.01
N VAL A 165 3.89 -3.79 -25.58
CA VAL A 165 3.60 -4.37 -24.27
C VAL A 165 2.85 -5.69 -24.45
N LEU A 166 3.22 -6.68 -23.66
CA LEU A 166 2.46 -7.91 -23.58
C LEU A 166 1.15 -7.63 -22.85
N VAL A 167 0.07 -8.10 -23.44
CA VAL A 167 -1.25 -8.01 -22.81
C VAL A 167 -1.51 -9.29 -22.06
N ARG A 168 -2.17 -9.22 -20.96
CA ARG A 168 -2.49 -10.40 -20.14
C ARG A 168 -3.41 -11.35 -20.91
N PRO A 169 -3.25 -12.67 -20.76
CA PRO A 169 -4.03 -13.66 -21.53
C PRO A 169 -5.55 -13.56 -21.33
N ASP A 170 -5.95 -12.99 -20.22
CA ASP A 170 -7.37 -12.80 -19.84
C ASP A 170 -8.02 -11.56 -20.47
N VAL A 171 -7.26 -10.71 -21.15
CA VAL A 171 -7.77 -9.55 -21.90
C VAL A 171 -7.97 -9.93 -23.35
N ALA A 172 -9.21 -9.90 -23.81
CA ALA A 172 -9.48 -10.16 -25.23
C ALA A 172 -8.84 -9.08 -26.11
N LEU A 173 -7.95 -9.49 -27.02
CA LEU A 173 -7.39 -8.63 -28.04
C LEU A 173 -8.23 -8.71 -29.32
N ASP A 174 -8.40 -7.56 -29.96
CA ASP A 174 -9.11 -7.40 -31.23
C ASP A 174 -8.27 -6.51 -32.15
N GLU A 175 -8.08 -6.91 -33.40
CA GLU A 175 -7.38 -6.11 -34.41
C GLU A 175 -8.06 -4.75 -34.64
N HIS A 176 -9.38 -4.67 -34.42
CA HIS A 176 -10.14 -3.43 -34.49
C HIS A 176 -9.79 -2.41 -33.38
N ALA A 177 -8.96 -2.82 -32.41
CA ALA A 177 -8.41 -1.90 -31.41
C ALA A 177 -7.37 -0.93 -31.97
N VAL A 178 -6.78 -1.21 -33.16
CA VAL A 178 -5.84 -0.30 -33.83
C VAL A 178 -6.53 1.04 -34.12
N GLY A 179 -5.87 2.14 -33.75
CA GLY A 179 -6.43 3.50 -33.82
C GLY A 179 -7.23 3.92 -32.58
N SER A 180 -7.62 2.97 -31.72
CA SER A 180 -8.30 3.29 -30.46
C SER A 180 -7.33 3.88 -29.44
N GLN A 181 -7.88 4.53 -28.42
CA GLN A 181 -7.11 5.03 -27.29
C GLN A 181 -7.21 4.07 -26.10
N VAL A 182 -6.08 3.80 -25.47
CA VAL A 182 -5.98 3.11 -24.19
C VAL A 182 -5.77 4.13 -23.11
N VAL A 183 -6.60 4.10 -22.10
CA VAL A 183 -6.44 4.90 -20.88
C VAL A 183 -5.83 4.00 -19.80
N ILE A 184 -4.74 4.47 -19.23
CA ILE A 184 -4.03 3.87 -18.11
C ILE A 184 -4.15 4.83 -16.94
N ARG A 185 -4.82 4.42 -15.88
CA ARG A 185 -4.96 5.20 -14.65
C ARG A 185 -4.31 4.46 -13.50
N VAL A 186 -3.45 5.13 -12.77
CA VAL A 186 -2.85 4.64 -11.53
C VAL A 186 -3.33 5.53 -10.40
N SER A 187 -4.02 4.94 -9.44
CA SER A 187 -4.54 5.62 -8.26
C SER A 187 -3.91 5.00 -7.02
N THR A 188 -3.49 5.83 -6.09
CA THR A 188 -2.95 5.39 -4.81
C THR A 188 -3.69 6.09 -3.68
N ALA A 189 -4.12 5.35 -2.68
CA ALA A 189 -4.63 5.90 -1.43
C ALA A 189 -3.86 5.33 -0.26
N MET A 190 -3.59 6.18 0.73
CA MET A 190 -3.02 5.80 2.02
C MET A 190 -3.94 6.28 3.12
N LEU A 191 -4.30 5.38 4.02
CA LEU A 191 -5.05 5.68 5.24
C LEU A 191 -4.22 5.25 6.44
N VAL A 192 -4.01 6.16 7.37
CA VAL A 192 -3.43 5.87 8.69
C VAL A 192 -4.45 6.28 9.75
N ARG A 193 -4.79 5.35 10.63
CA ARG A 193 -5.66 5.58 11.78
C ARG A 193 -4.93 5.20 13.05
N VAL A 194 -5.15 5.97 14.10
CA VAL A 194 -4.63 5.67 15.43
C VAL A 194 -5.81 5.47 16.38
N GLU A 195 -5.87 4.30 16.99
CA GLU A 195 -6.94 3.87 17.87
C GLU A 195 -6.38 3.68 19.29
N LYS A 196 -7.21 3.95 20.28
CA LYS A 196 -6.88 3.66 21.68
C LYS A 196 -6.81 2.15 21.90
N PRO A 197 -6.02 1.69 22.89
CA PRO A 197 -5.88 0.27 23.24
C PRO A 197 -7.21 -0.39 23.55
#